data_5dcfed9c1375b8cd5ada1aaa6c717bc8
#
_entry.id   5dcfed9c1375b8cd5ada1aaa6c717bc8
#
_cell.length_a   1.000
_cell.length_b   1.000
_cell.length_c   1.000
_cell.angle_alpha   90.00
_cell.angle_beta   90.00
_cell.angle_gamma   90.00
#
_symmetry.space_group_name_H-M   'P 1'
#
loop_
_entity.id
_entity.type
_entity.pdbx_description
1 polymer ?
#
loop_
_entity_poly.entity_id
_entity_poly.type
_entity_poly.pdbx_seq_one_letter_code
_entity_poly.pdbx_strand_id
1 'polypeptide(L)'
;MNCREKILSEDYMSILLDYVPEEANQEDEAFCYQQVDGTLGIYYLDRSAVLPLSPVNYLYRYLPQLFCLGAFPAAGSRTFRPEPLEGSGILAQQRPPLELTGRRVVMAFIDTGISYENPVFRYSDGSSRILAIWDQTDQSGQSPEGFLYGTEYVREQIDRALELEDPHSLVPEKDEIGHGTAVASVAAGSRLEEGSLFTGAAPDCEIVAVKLRPAKQYLRDYYRIADKETAYSTDDILLAVKYVQQFVIPLYRPIVICLGLGTSFGSHSGVSLFSEYLQRIARSVSQAVVIGGGNEGNTAGHFRGRLTENQQQVELRVGGGVTGFTA
;
A
#
# COMPACT_ATOMS: atom_id res chain seq x y z
N MET A 1 5.43 -24.65 14.48
CA MET A 1 5.00 -23.25 14.24
C MET A 1 3.72 -23.30 13.43
N ASN A 2 2.69 -22.60 13.90
CA ASN A 2 1.47 -22.42 13.11
C ASN A 2 1.70 -21.43 11.93
N CYS A 3 0.73 -21.31 11.03
CA CYS A 3 0.90 -20.48 9.83
C CYS A 3 1.12 -18.99 10.17
N ARG A 4 0.45 -18.44 11.18
CA ARG A 4 0.68 -17.05 11.67
C ARG A 4 2.14 -16.85 12.10
N GLU A 5 2.67 -17.78 12.89
CA GLU A 5 4.07 -17.70 13.33
C GLU A 5 5.05 -17.77 12.16
N LYS A 6 4.78 -18.62 11.16
CA LYS A 6 5.60 -18.70 9.93
C LYS A 6 5.58 -17.40 9.13
N ILE A 7 4.40 -16.78 8.98
CA ILE A 7 4.24 -15.50 8.30
C ILE A 7 5.07 -14.40 8.96
N LEU A 8 5.12 -14.38 10.29
CA LEU A 8 5.82 -13.35 11.06
C LEU A 8 7.31 -13.63 11.26
N SER A 9 7.75 -14.89 11.15
CA SER A 9 9.14 -15.28 11.38
C SER A 9 10.06 -14.87 10.23
N GLU A 10 11.27 -14.40 10.57
CA GLU A 10 12.37 -14.17 9.61
C GLU A 10 12.97 -15.46 9.04
N ASP A 11 12.71 -16.61 9.67
CA ASP A 11 13.16 -17.92 9.18
C ASP A 11 12.33 -18.42 7.98
N TYR A 12 11.22 -17.77 7.69
CA TYR A 12 10.35 -18.13 6.57
C TYR A 12 10.34 -17.05 5.49
N MET A 13 10.47 -17.51 4.25
CA MET A 13 10.31 -16.68 3.06
C MET A 13 8.94 -16.88 2.43
N SER A 14 8.44 -15.88 1.75
CA SER A 14 7.23 -15.94 0.92
C SER A 14 7.57 -16.06 -0.56
N ILE A 15 6.75 -16.83 -1.28
CA ILE A 15 6.73 -16.86 -2.74
C ILE A 15 5.30 -16.64 -3.25
N LEU A 16 5.18 -15.97 -4.37
CA LEU A 16 3.91 -15.77 -5.06
C LEU A 16 3.64 -16.96 -5.96
N LEU A 17 2.43 -17.51 -5.89
CA LEU A 17 1.98 -18.60 -6.76
C LEU A 17 0.85 -18.09 -7.66
N ASP A 18 0.96 -18.35 -8.96
CA ASP A 18 -0.07 -18.03 -9.97
C ASP A 18 -1.07 -19.17 -10.18
N TYR A 19 -1.24 -19.99 -9.17
CA TYR A 19 -2.25 -21.04 -9.07
C TYR A 19 -2.61 -21.30 -7.60
N VAL A 20 -3.75 -21.93 -7.36
CA VAL A 20 -4.18 -22.37 -6.03
C VAL A 20 -3.81 -23.85 -5.87
N PRO A 21 -2.87 -24.21 -4.97
CA PRO A 21 -2.53 -25.60 -4.72
C PRO A 21 -3.73 -26.39 -4.15
N GLU A 22 -3.83 -27.68 -4.47
CA GLU A 22 -4.88 -28.53 -3.90
C GLU A 22 -4.79 -28.62 -2.38
N GLU A 23 -3.57 -28.59 -1.85
CA GLU A 23 -3.26 -28.60 -0.42
C GLU A 23 -3.70 -27.32 0.31
N ALA A 24 -3.93 -26.22 -0.42
CA ALA A 24 -4.39 -24.96 0.17
C ALA A 24 -5.74 -25.08 0.91
N ASN A 25 -6.52 -26.09 0.59
CA ASN A 25 -7.80 -26.41 1.23
C ASN A 25 -7.68 -27.42 2.36
N GLN A 26 -6.49 -27.90 2.68
CA GLN A 26 -6.23 -28.84 3.77
C GLN A 26 -5.77 -28.06 5.01
N GLU A 27 -6.30 -28.46 6.17
CA GLU A 27 -5.84 -27.93 7.48
C GLU A 27 -4.49 -28.59 7.88
N ASP A 28 -3.50 -28.53 7.00
CA ASP A 28 -2.17 -29.02 7.28
C ASP A 28 -1.29 -27.90 7.81
N GLU A 29 -0.94 -27.96 9.09
CA GLU A 29 -0.02 -26.99 9.71
C GLU A 29 1.35 -26.95 9.03
N ALA A 30 1.75 -27.97 8.30
CA ALA A 30 2.99 -27.97 7.52
C ALA A 30 2.90 -27.03 6.31
N PHE A 31 1.71 -26.89 5.74
CA PHE A 31 1.46 -26.10 4.53
C PHE A 31 0.88 -24.73 4.91
N CYS A 32 1.70 -23.67 4.82
CA CYS A 32 1.26 -22.32 5.11
C CYS A 32 1.05 -21.52 3.82
N TYR A 33 -0.21 -21.30 3.49
CA TYR A 33 -0.64 -20.62 2.27
C TYR A 33 -1.72 -19.58 2.58
N GLN A 34 -1.62 -18.41 1.95
CA GLN A 34 -2.67 -17.40 1.97
C GLN A 34 -3.14 -17.14 0.55
N GLN A 35 -4.38 -17.47 0.26
CA GLN A 35 -5.01 -17.16 -1.02
C GLN A 35 -5.26 -15.65 -1.13
N VAL A 36 -4.87 -15.07 -2.26
CA VAL A 36 -5.17 -13.68 -2.61
C VAL A 36 -6.48 -13.61 -3.40
N ASP A 37 -6.56 -14.34 -4.52
CA ASP A 37 -7.78 -14.50 -5.31
C ASP A 37 -7.88 -15.93 -5.88
N GLY A 38 -8.75 -16.14 -6.88
CA GLY A 38 -8.95 -17.47 -7.49
C GLY A 38 -7.73 -18.03 -8.24
N THR A 39 -6.69 -17.22 -8.47
CA THR A 39 -5.52 -17.60 -9.29
C THR A 39 -4.18 -17.23 -8.66
N LEU A 40 -4.19 -16.47 -7.57
CA LEU A 40 -2.99 -15.93 -6.95
C LEU A 40 -3.00 -16.19 -5.46
N GLY A 41 -1.87 -16.62 -4.93
CA GLY A 41 -1.67 -16.79 -3.50
C GLY A 41 -0.22 -16.67 -3.09
N ILE A 42 0.01 -16.77 -1.80
CA ILE A 42 1.30 -16.59 -1.14
C ILE A 42 1.58 -17.86 -0.35
N TYR A 43 2.70 -18.50 -0.64
CA TYR A 43 3.19 -19.67 0.07
C TYR A 43 4.40 -19.33 0.90
N TYR A 44 4.43 -19.79 2.15
CA TYR A 44 5.50 -19.51 3.11
C TYR A 44 6.37 -20.75 3.32
N LEU A 45 7.66 -20.62 3.00
CA LEU A 45 8.66 -21.69 2.99
C LEU A 45 9.70 -21.47 4.09
N ASP A 46 10.13 -22.56 4.73
CA ASP A 46 11.30 -22.55 5.61
C ASP A 46 12.57 -22.27 4.80
N ARG A 47 13.29 -21.21 5.14
CA ARG A 47 14.50 -20.78 4.44
C ARG A 47 15.63 -21.80 4.53
N SER A 48 15.67 -22.61 5.58
CA SER A 48 16.67 -23.66 5.76
C SER A 48 16.47 -24.84 4.81
N ALA A 49 15.24 -25.03 4.33
CA ALA A 49 14.86 -26.11 3.41
C ALA A 49 15.01 -25.75 1.93
N VAL A 50 15.35 -24.49 1.61
CA VAL A 50 15.45 -23.99 0.24
C VAL A 50 16.87 -23.55 -0.12
N LEU A 51 17.15 -23.48 -1.43
CA LEU A 51 18.42 -22.97 -1.92
C LEU A 51 18.55 -21.46 -1.59
N PRO A 52 19.79 -20.96 -1.39
CA PRO A 52 20.01 -19.54 -1.22
C PRO A 52 19.39 -18.73 -2.35
N LEU A 53 18.77 -17.60 -1.99
CA LEU A 53 18.15 -16.72 -2.97
C LEU A 53 19.19 -16.17 -3.95
N SER A 54 18.97 -16.43 -5.22
CA SER A 54 19.74 -15.86 -6.31
C SER A 54 18.87 -15.77 -7.57
N PRO A 55 19.20 -14.92 -8.53
CA PRO A 55 18.50 -14.84 -9.82
C PRO A 55 18.53 -16.15 -10.62
N VAL A 56 19.45 -17.05 -10.29
CA VAL A 56 19.59 -18.35 -10.97
C VAL A 56 18.64 -19.39 -10.37
N ASN A 57 18.40 -19.33 -9.05
CA ASN A 57 17.60 -20.34 -8.33
C ASN A 57 16.11 -20.03 -8.33
N TYR A 58 15.76 -18.75 -8.40
CA TYR A 58 14.37 -18.29 -8.31
C TYR A 58 14.04 -17.33 -9.44
N LEU A 59 12.94 -17.59 -10.13
CA LEU A 59 12.40 -16.64 -11.09
C LEU A 59 11.87 -15.41 -10.33
N TYR A 60 12.34 -14.24 -10.71
CA TYR A 60 11.93 -12.97 -10.09
C TYR A 60 10.41 -12.75 -10.10
N ARG A 61 9.66 -13.42 -10.99
CA ARG A 61 8.20 -13.39 -11.07
C ARG A 61 7.52 -13.87 -9.79
N TYR A 62 8.12 -14.85 -9.12
CA TYR A 62 7.58 -15.49 -7.92
C TYR A 62 8.13 -14.94 -6.61
N LEU A 63 9.22 -14.20 -6.65
CA LEU A 63 9.71 -13.50 -5.48
C LEU A 63 8.91 -12.21 -5.28
N PRO A 64 8.47 -11.91 -4.03
CA PRO A 64 7.89 -10.62 -3.75
C PRO A 64 8.85 -9.49 -4.11
N GLN A 65 8.37 -8.51 -4.86
CA GLN A 65 9.12 -7.30 -5.16
C GLN A 65 9.02 -6.33 -3.98
N LEU A 66 9.98 -5.42 -3.87
CA LEU A 66 9.96 -4.37 -2.87
C LEU A 66 9.51 -3.04 -3.47
N PHE A 67 8.70 -2.35 -2.68
CA PHE A 67 8.17 -1.03 -2.97
C PHE A 67 8.69 -0.03 -1.96
N CYS A 68 9.04 1.16 -2.44
CA CYS A 68 9.48 2.28 -1.62
C CYS A 68 8.42 3.38 -1.60
N LEU A 69 8.49 4.25 -0.60
CA LEU A 69 7.62 5.41 -0.51
C LEU A 69 7.96 6.40 -1.62
N GLY A 70 6.93 7.02 -2.20
CA GLY A 70 7.09 8.21 -3.00
C GLY A 70 7.70 9.35 -2.14
N ALA A 71 8.57 10.21 -2.71
CA ALA A 71 9.06 11.34 -1.95
C ALA A 71 7.94 12.36 -1.75
N PHE A 72 7.67 12.71 -0.50
CA PHE A 72 6.93 13.92 -0.18
C PHE A 72 7.87 15.13 -0.14
N PRO A 73 7.40 16.33 -0.50
CA PRO A 73 8.18 17.54 -0.25
C PRO A 73 8.56 17.58 1.22
N ALA A 74 9.87 17.79 1.49
CA ALA A 74 10.38 17.81 2.85
C ALA A 74 9.53 18.74 3.75
N ALA A 75 9.24 18.28 4.96
CA ALA A 75 8.58 19.07 5.99
C ALA A 75 9.34 20.39 6.18
N GLY A 76 8.79 21.49 5.71
CA GLY A 76 9.47 22.81 5.68
C GLY A 76 9.15 23.63 4.44
N SER A 77 8.63 23.04 3.38
CA SER A 77 8.01 23.81 2.29
C SER A 77 6.72 24.44 2.83
N ARG A 78 6.83 25.67 3.29
CA ARG A 78 5.79 26.45 4.00
C ARG A 78 4.60 26.89 3.15
N THR A 79 4.41 26.33 1.97
CA THR A 79 3.31 26.69 1.10
C THR A 79 2.59 25.44 0.64
N PHE A 80 1.65 24.97 1.47
CA PHE A 80 0.52 24.24 0.91
C PHE A 80 -0.17 25.22 -0.04
N ARG A 81 0.05 25.04 -1.32
CA ARG A 81 -0.65 25.83 -2.33
C ARG A 81 -1.82 24.96 -2.81
N PRO A 82 -3.05 25.50 -2.85
CA PRO A 82 -4.18 24.82 -3.47
C PRO A 82 -4.00 24.61 -4.99
N GLU A 83 -2.92 25.14 -5.56
CA GLU A 83 -2.58 25.10 -6.98
C GLU A 83 -2.68 23.71 -7.63
N PRO A 84 -2.25 22.56 -7.00
CA PRO A 84 -2.40 21.27 -7.64
C PRO A 84 -3.85 20.86 -7.84
N LEU A 85 -4.73 21.11 -6.86
CA LEU A 85 -6.17 20.80 -6.97
C LEU A 85 -6.88 21.79 -7.91
N GLU A 86 -6.47 23.03 -7.94
CA GLU A 86 -6.99 24.04 -8.86
C GLU A 86 -6.50 23.78 -10.28
N GLY A 87 -5.18 23.58 -10.46
CA GLY A 87 -4.58 23.32 -11.77
C GLY A 87 -5.05 22.01 -12.42
N SER A 88 -5.42 21.00 -11.63
CA SER A 88 -6.04 19.76 -12.10
C SER A 88 -7.55 19.87 -12.37
N GLY A 89 -8.18 21.02 -12.01
CA GLY A 89 -9.61 21.23 -12.14
C GLY A 89 -10.48 20.56 -11.07
N ILE A 90 -9.88 19.94 -10.05
CA ILE A 90 -10.61 19.22 -8.98
C ILE A 90 -11.51 20.19 -8.21
N LEU A 91 -11.00 21.38 -7.81
CA LEU A 91 -11.77 22.35 -7.06
C LEU A 91 -13.02 22.84 -7.82
N ALA A 92 -12.96 22.90 -9.14
CA ALA A 92 -14.10 23.25 -9.97
C ALA A 92 -15.21 22.19 -9.90
N GLN A 93 -14.84 20.89 -9.80
CA GLN A 93 -15.80 19.79 -9.68
C GLN A 93 -16.47 19.72 -8.31
N GLN A 94 -15.83 20.23 -7.27
CA GLN A 94 -16.40 20.30 -5.92
C GLN A 94 -17.47 21.40 -5.76
N ARG A 95 -17.61 22.29 -6.73
CA ARG A 95 -18.58 23.41 -6.71
C ARG A 95 -19.88 23.04 -7.44
N PRO A 96 -21.00 23.79 -7.17
CA PRO A 96 -22.19 23.67 -7.98
C PRO A 96 -21.92 23.88 -9.48
N PRO A 97 -22.63 23.15 -10.38
CA PRO A 97 -23.74 22.25 -10.11
C PRO A 97 -23.34 20.78 -9.80
N LEU A 98 -22.06 20.42 -9.87
CA LEU A 98 -21.63 19.01 -9.79
C LEU A 98 -21.46 18.52 -8.34
N GLU A 99 -20.87 19.34 -7.48
CA GLU A 99 -20.62 19.03 -6.06
C GLU A 99 -19.98 17.65 -5.82
N LEU A 100 -18.99 17.29 -6.65
CA LEU A 100 -18.32 16.01 -6.59
C LEU A 100 -17.28 16.04 -5.46
N THR A 101 -17.69 15.69 -4.26
CA THR A 101 -16.88 15.74 -3.04
C THR A 101 -16.47 14.37 -2.50
N GLY A 102 -16.76 13.29 -3.25
CA GLY A 102 -16.48 11.91 -2.83
C GLY A 102 -17.55 11.31 -1.91
N ARG A 103 -18.70 11.96 -1.72
CA ARG A 103 -19.78 11.43 -0.89
C ARG A 103 -20.21 10.04 -1.35
N ARG A 104 -20.30 9.09 -0.40
CA ARG A 104 -20.63 7.68 -0.62
C ARG A 104 -19.54 6.87 -1.35
N VAL A 105 -18.36 7.43 -1.58
CA VAL A 105 -17.16 6.72 -2.06
C VAL A 105 -16.31 6.32 -0.87
N VAL A 106 -15.67 5.17 -0.94
CA VAL A 106 -14.63 4.76 0.01
C VAL A 106 -13.27 4.92 -0.68
N MET A 107 -12.37 5.66 -0.04
CA MET A 107 -10.96 5.71 -0.44
C MET A 107 -10.13 4.84 0.50
N ALA A 108 -9.38 3.93 -0.06
CA ALA A 108 -8.49 3.06 0.69
C ALA A 108 -7.03 3.50 0.50
N PHE A 109 -6.32 3.68 1.61
CA PHE A 109 -4.91 4.05 1.63
C PHE A 109 -4.09 2.88 2.14
N ILE A 110 -3.20 2.35 1.31
CA ILE A 110 -2.27 1.28 1.64
C ILE A 110 -0.88 1.91 1.66
N ASP A 111 -0.38 2.18 2.88
CA ASP A 111 0.80 3.04 3.08
C ASP A 111 1.46 2.79 4.46
N THR A 112 2.06 3.81 5.06
CA THR A 112 2.76 3.77 6.37
C THR A 112 1.85 3.82 7.58
N GLY A 113 0.54 3.98 7.39
CA GLY A 113 -0.46 4.19 8.44
C GLY A 113 -1.26 5.47 8.23
N ILE A 114 -1.99 5.87 9.25
CA ILE A 114 -2.80 7.09 9.25
C ILE A 114 -2.93 7.66 10.67
N SER A 115 -2.54 8.92 10.89
CA SER A 115 -2.80 9.61 12.15
C SER A 115 -4.31 9.89 12.30
N TYR A 116 -5.04 8.86 12.73
CA TYR A 116 -6.51 8.84 12.76
C TYR A 116 -7.11 9.92 13.68
N GLU A 117 -6.34 10.38 14.64
CA GLU A 117 -6.69 11.48 15.54
C GLU A 117 -6.68 12.85 14.86
N ASN A 118 -6.15 12.96 13.63
CA ASN A 118 -6.10 14.22 12.91
C ASN A 118 -7.54 14.69 12.55
N PRO A 119 -7.90 15.93 12.89
CA PRO A 119 -9.24 16.47 12.60
C PRO A 119 -9.64 16.42 11.13
N VAL A 120 -8.69 16.39 10.18
CA VAL A 120 -9.00 16.29 8.74
C VAL A 120 -9.69 14.98 8.36
N PHE A 121 -9.66 13.96 9.22
CA PHE A 121 -10.30 12.67 8.99
C PHE A 121 -11.60 12.48 9.79
N ARG A 122 -12.16 13.58 10.33
CA ARG A 122 -13.40 13.55 11.11
C ARG A 122 -14.55 14.23 10.39
N TYR A 123 -15.76 13.84 10.77
CA TYR A 123 -16.96 14.61 10.48
C TYR A 123 -17.04 15.85 11.37
N SER A 124 -17.98 16.75 11.05
CA SER A 124 -18.21 17.98 11.83
C SER A 124 -18.71 17.73 13.26
N ASP A 125 -19.28 16.56 13.53
CA ASP A 125 -19.71 16.12 14.86
C ASP A 125 -18.56 15.51 15.69
N GLY A 126 -17.35 15.41 15.12
CA GLY A 126 -16.16 14.87 15.75
C GLY A 126 -15.96 13.36 15.54
N SER A 127 -16.94 12.64 15.00
CA SER A 127 -16.81 11.22 14.70
C SER A 127 -15.86 10.96 13.51
N SER A 128 -15.28 9.76 13.46
CA SER A 128 -14.31 9.38 12.45
C SER A 128 -14.96 9.12 11.08
N ARG A 129 -14.30 9.59 10.00
CA ARG A 129 -14.58 9.15 8.63
C ARG A 129 -13.84 7.87 8.25
N ILE A 130 -12.97 7.37 9.13
CA ILE A 130 -12.25 6.12 8.94
C ILE A 130 -13.17 4.97 9.33
N LEU A 131 -13.45 4.09 8.39
CA LEU A 131 -14.28 2.90 8.58
C LEU A 131 -13.52 1.79 9.31
N ALA A 132 -12.27 1.58 8.93
CA ALA A 132 -11.39 0.62 9.54
C ALA A 132 -9.92 0.93 9.25
N ILE A 133 -9.05 0.43 10.14
CA ILE A 133 -7.59 0.42 9.99
C ILE A 133 -7.14 -1.03 10.18
N TRP A 134 -6.38 -1.57 9.22
CA TRP A 134 -5.62 -2.79 9.43
C TRP A 134 -4.15 -2.45 9.64
N ASP A 135 -3.69 -2.57 10.88
CA ASP A 135 -2.26 -2.43 11.20
C ASP A 135 -1.57 -3.80 11.10
N GLN A 136 -0.80 -3.99 10.03
CA GLN A 136 -0.05 -5.24 9.81
C GLN A 136 1.15 -5.38 10.76
N THR A 137 1.55 -4.30 11.44
CA THR A 137 2.68 -4.31 12.38
C THR A 137 2.27 -4.70 13.79
N ASP A 138 1.03 -4.40 14.17
CA ASP A 138 0.49 -4.71 15.48
C ASP A 138 -0.11 -6.13 15.53
N GLN A 139 0.29 -6.91 16.53
CA GLN A 139 -0.17 -8.28 16.73
C GLN A 139 -0.97 -8.45 18.02
N SER A 140 -1.34 -7.34 18.69
CA SER A 140 -1.94 -7.36 20.02
C SER A 140 -3.44 -7.64 20.02
N GLY A 141 -4.12 -7.34 18.90
CA GLY A 141 -5.56 -7.49 18.74
C GLY A 141 -5.96 -8.62 17.81
N GLN A 142 -7.21 -8.53 17.33
CA GLN A 142 -7.77 -9.51 16.39
C GLN A 142 -7.40 -9.16 14.95
N SER A 143 -6.91 -10.15 14.22
CA SER A 143 -6.69 -10.02 12.77
C SER A 143 -8.02 -9.90 12.02
N PRO A 144 -8.07 -9.22 10.86
CA PRO A 144 -9.26 -9.21 10.03
C PRO A 144 -9.70 -10.62 9.63
N GLU A 145 -10.99 -10.81 9.39
CA GLU A 145 -11.52 -12.11 8.97
C GLU A 145 -10.84 -12.63 7.70
N GLY A 146 -10.34 -13.87 7.74
CA GLY A 146 -9.62 -14.49 6.64
C GLY A 146 -8.15 -14.08 6.51
N PHE A 147 -7.60 -13.32 7.47
CA PHE A 147 -6.19 -12.97 7.57
C PHE A 147 -5.58 -13.51 8.86
N LEU A 148 -4.27 -13.80 8.83
CA LEU A 148 -3.60 -14.50 9.91
C LEU A 148 -2.70 -13.62 10.77
N TYR A 149 -2.59 -12.31 10.48
CA TYR A 149 -1.71 -11.39 11.20
C TYR A 149 -2.24 -9.96 11.15
N GLY A 150 -1.60 -9.08 11.90
CA GLY A 150 -2.05 -7.70 12.05
C GLY A 150 -3.23 -7.57 12.99
N THR A 151 -3.62 -6.35 13.30
CA THR A 151 -4.79 -6.01 14.10
C THR A 151 -5.73 -5.12 13.31
N GLU A 152 -7.02 -5.43 13.35
CA GLU A 152 -8.06 -4.58 12.76
C GLU A 152 -8.70 -3.70 13.83
N TYR A 153 -8.84 -2.41 13.51
CA TYR A 153 -9.55 -1.42 14.31
C TYR A 153 -10.71 -0.87 13.49
N VAL A 154 -11.94 -1.15 13.91
CA VAL A 154 -13.13 -0.66 13.24
C VAL A 154 -13.56 0.72 13.78
N ARG A 155 -14.42 1.43 13.04
CA ARG A 155 -14.88 2.80 13.36
C ARG A 155 -15.33 2.95 14.82
N GLU A 156 -16.06 2.00 15.35
CA GLU A 156 -16.58 2.06 16.72
C GLU A 156 -15.47 2.08 17.78
N GLN A 157 -14.34 1.43 17.49
CA GLN A 157 -13.16 1.48 18.36
C GLN A 157 -12.42 2.79 18.19
N ILE A 158 -12.30 3.27 16.95
CA ILE A 158 -11.65 4.55 16.62
C ILE A 158 -12.43 5.70 17.28
N ASP A 159 -13.77 5.74 17.15
CA ASP A 159 -14.60 6.77 17.76
C ASP A 159 -14.45 6.78 19.29
N ARG A 160 -14.46 5.60 19.93
CA ARG A 160 -14.21 5.50 21.38
C ARG A 160 -12.81 5.94 21.76
N ALA A 161 -11.80 5.64 20.94
CA ALA A 161 -10.45 6.10 21.18
C ALA A 161 -10.36 7.63 21.14
N LEU A 162 -11.06 8.28 20.20
CA LEU A 162 -11.07 9.71 20.05
C LEU A 162 -11.73 10.47 21.23
N GLU A 163 -12.50 9.77 22.07
CA GLU A 163 -13.08 10.33 23.30
C GLU A 163 -12.12 10.27 24.51
N LEU A 164 -11.01 9.51 24.38
CA LEU A 164 -10.02 9.35 25.45
C LEU A 164 -8.99 10.48 25.47
N GLU A 165 -8.42 10.75 26.63
CA GLU A 165 -7.29 11.68 26.76
C GLU A 165 -6.06 11.20 25.97
N ASP A 166 -5.81 9.89 25.96
CA ASP A 166 -4.82 9.23 25.09
C ASP A 166 -5.52 8.22 24.16
N PRO A 167 -5.84 8.60 22.92
CA PRO A 167 -6.48 7.71 21.95
C PRO A 167 -5.68 6.43 21.69
N HIS A 168 -4.35 6.52 21.72
CA HIS A 168 -3.47 5.38 21.44
C HIS A 168 -3.46 4.31 22.53
N SER A 169 -4.05 4.59 23.70
CA SER A 169 -4.26 3.56 24.73
C SER A 169 -5.28 2.49 24.29
N LEU A 170 -6.20 2.81 23.37
CA LEU A 170 -7.19 1.88 22.83
C LEU A 170 -6.89 1.46 21.39
N VAL A 171 -6.46 2.40 20.55
CA VAL A 171 -6.05 2.16 19.15
C VAL A 171 -4.60 2.60 19.01
N PRO A 172 -3.61 1.71 19.23
CA PRO A 172 -2.19 2.07 19.30
C PRO A 172 -1.57 2.40 17.94
N GLU A 173 -2.29 2.24 16.83
CA GLU A 173 -1.81 2.58 15.50
C GLU A 173 -1.31 4.02 15.44
N LYS A 174 -0.13 4.19 14.83
CA LYS A 174 0.52 5.49 14.59
C LYS A 174 1.23 5.46 13.25
N ASP A 175 1.13 6.55 12.51
CA ASP A 175 1.94 6.77 11.32
C ASP A 175 3.23 7.49 11.69
N GLU A 176 4.25 6.75 12.14
CA GLU A 176 5.53 7.32 12.57
C GLU A 176 6.31 7.99 11.45
N ILE A 177 6.06 7.60 10.19
CA ILE A 177 6.72 8.17 9.01
C ILE A 177 5.97 9.40 8.49
N GLY A 178 4.64 9.40 8.63
CA GLY A 178 3.76 10.48 8.23
C GLY A 178 3.41 10.50 6.73
N HIS A 179 3.93 9.54 5.94
CA HIS A 179 3.68 9.50 4.49
C HIS A 179 2.22 9.15 4.19
N GLY A 180 1.69 8.08 4.77
CA GLY A 180 0.30 7.67 4.57
C GLY A 180 -0.70 8.73 5.02
N THR A 181 -0.44 9.38 6.16
CA THR A 181 -1.24 10.50 6.66
C THR A 181 -1.25 11.66 5.68
N ALA A 182 -0.09 12.02 5.11
CA ALA A 182 0.02 13.10 4.15
C ALA A 182 -0.72 12.78 2.84
N VAL A 183 -0.56 11.56 2.29
CA VAL A 183 -1.29 11.09 1.10
C VAL A 183 -2.79 11.12 1.35
N ALA A 184 -3.25 10.55 2.48
CA ALA A 184 -4.66 10.54 2.84
C ALA A 184 -5.24 11.94 3.03
N SER A 185 -4.47 12.87 3.63
CA SER A 185 -4.91 14.26 3.83
C SER A 185 -5.14 14.96 2.50
N VAL A 186 -4.21 14.87 1.56
CA VAL A 186 -4.33 15.52 0.23
C VAL A 186 -5.50 14.93 -0.56
N ALA A 187 -5.71 13.61 -0.47
CA ALA A 187 -6.77 12.96 -1.21
C ALA A 187 -8.15 13.10 -0.56
N ALA A 188 -8.25 12.94 0.77
CA ALA A 188 -9.50 12.75 1.49
C ALA A 188 -9.71 13.71 2.67
N GLY A 189 -8.81 14.66 2.91
CA GLY A 189 -8.93 15.55 4.08
C GLY A 189 -10.15 16.47 4.01
N SER A 190 -10.90 16.55 5.12
CA SER A 190 -12.01 17.50 5.28
C SER A 190 -11.53 18.93 5.30
N ARG A 191 -12.40 19.85 4.93
CA ARG A 191 -12.21 21.26 5.21
C ARG A 191 -12.43 21.49 6.71
N LEU A 192 -11.40 22.00 7.42
CA LEU A 192 -11.45 22.14 8.88
C LEU A 192 -12.31 23.31 9.35
N GLU A 193 -12.29 24.42 8.63
CA GLU A 193 -12.98 25.66 9.01
C GLU A 193 -13.56 26.35 7.77
N GLU A 194 -14.60 27.16 7.98
CA GLU A 194 -15.11 28.04 6.94
C GLU A 194 -14.03 29.06 6.56
N GLY A 195 -13.66 29.11 5.28
CA GLY A 195 -12.56 29.94 4.80
C GLY A 195 -11.17 29.27 4.83
N SER A 196 -11.04 28.04 5.35
CA SER A 196 -9.80 27.28 5.25
C SER A 196 -9.40 27.10 3.79
N LEU A 197 -8.10 27.35 3.50
CA LEU A 197 -7.52 27.08 2.18
C LEU A 197 -7.26 25.58 1.96
N PHE A 198 -7.27 24.77 3.03
CA PHE A 198 -7.06 23.33 2.94
C PHE A 198 -8.37 22.59 2.68
N THR A 199 -8.37 21.77 1.66
CA THR A 199 -9.37 20.72 1.41
C THR A 199 -8.70 19.61 0.60
N GLY A 200 -9.09 18.37 0.85
CA GLY A 200 -8.69 17.22 0.01
C GLY A 200 -9.44 17.18 -1.32
N ALA A 201 -8.99 16.30 -2.20
CA ALA A 201 -9.64 16.06 -3.48
C ALA A 201 -11.06 15.48 -3.34
N ALA A 202 -11.32 14.67 -2.31
CA ALA A 202 -12.60 14.05 -2.00
C ALA A 202 -12.94 14.20 -0.50
N PRO A 203 -13.24 15.42 -0.02
CA PRO A 203 -13.35 15.73 1.40
C PRO A 203 -14.53 15.04 2.13
N ASP A 204 -15.51 14.53 1.41
CA ASP A 204 -16.69 13.84 1.96
C ASP A 204 -16.63 12.30 1.77
N CYS A 205 -15.53 11.74 1.29
CA CYS A 205 -15.38 10.29 1.21
C CYS A 205 -15.17 9.68 2.60
N GLU A 206 -15.42 8.39 2.73
CA GLU A 206 -14.99 7.62 3.88
C GLU A 206 -13.69 6.87 3.57
N ILE A 207 -12.99 6.46 4.62
CA ILE A 207 -11.60 6.01 4.52
C ILE A 207 -11.47 4.59 5.07
N VAL A 208 -10.68 3.76 4.40
CA VAL A 208 -10.09 2.53 4.94
C VAL A 208 -8.57 2.70 4.87
N ALA A 209 -7.86 2.39 5.93
CA ALA A 209 -6.40 2.49 5.95
C ALA A 209 -5.78 1.12 6.20
N VAL A 210 -4.64 0.86 5.54
CA VAL A 210 -3.79 -0.28 5.86
C VAL A 210 -2.37 0.23 6.12
N LYS A 211 -1.90 0.01 7.35
CA LYS A 211 -0.52 0.22 7.72
C LYS A 211 0.28 -1.03 7.34
N LEU A 212 1.15 -0.88 6.37
CA LEU A 212 2.01 -1.96 5.90
C LEU A 212 3.14 -2.25 6.90
N ARG A 213 3.46 -3.51 7.07
CA ARG A 213 4.67 -3.89 7.80
C ARG A 213 5.91 -3.75 6.92
N PRO A 214 7.07 -3.42 7.48
CA PRO A 214 8.33 -3.43 6.74
C PRO A 214 8.64 -4.80 6.17
N ALA A 215 9.27 -4.82 4.99
CA ALA A 215 9.69 -6.06 4.34
C ALA A 215 10.70 -6.82 5.19
N LYS A 216 10.61 -8.15 5.17
CA LYS A 216 11.52 -9.06 5.87
C LYS A 216 12.98 -8.88 5.40
N GLN A 217 13.92 -9.14 6.32
CA GLN A 217 15.34 -8.91 6.10
C GLN A 217 15.88 -9.67 4.87
N TYR A 218 15.44 -10.91 4.64
CA TYR A 218 15.91 -11.69 3.49
C TYR A 218 15.61 -11.05 2.13
N LEU A 219 14.47 -10.35 1.98
CA LEU A 219 14.15 -9.59 0.77
C LEU A 219 14.99 -8.32 0.68
N ARG A 220 15.17 -7.63 1.81
CA ARG A 220 16.03 -6.43 1.88
C ARG A 220 17.46 -6.76 1.47
N ASP A 221 18.01 -7.89 1.94
CA ASP A 221 19.33 -8.39 1.58
C ASP A 221 19.42 -8.72 0.07
N TYR A 222 18.40 -9.44 -0.44
CA TYR A 222 18.33 -9.80 -1.86
C TYR A 222 18.32 -8.58 -2.77
N TYR A 223 17.47 -7.59 -2.45
CA TYR A 223 17.33 -6.34 -3.22
C TYR A 223 18.35 -5.26 -2.81
N ARG A 224 19.27 -5.58 -1.89
CA ARG A 224 20.31 -4.67 -1.39
C ARG A 224 19.78 -3.34 -0.86
N ILE A 225 18.69 -3.38 -0.14
CA ILE A 225 18.10 -2.20 0.51
C ILE A 225 18.93 -1.85 1.74
N ALA A 226 19.37 -0.60 1.85
CA ALA A 226 20.11 -0.13 3.01
C ALA A 226 19.25 -0.17 4.29
N ASP A 227 19.85 -0.48 5.44
CA ASP A 227 19.13 -0.71 6.71
C ASP A 227 18.24 0.47 7.14
N LYS A 228 18.65 1.69 6.81
CA LYS A 228 17.93 2.92 7.14
C LYS A 228 16.74 3.23 6.22
N GLU A 229 16.64 2.56 5.07
CA GLU A 229 15.58 2.81 4.10
C GLU A 229 14.38 1.91 4.40
N THR A 230 13.18 2.44 4.23
CA THR A 230 11.95 1.66 4.40
C THR A 230 11.52 1.06 3.07
N ALA A 231 11.18 -0.22 3.09
CA ALA A 231 10.65 -0.93 1.92
C ALA A 231 9.53 -1.87 2.36
N TYR A 232 8.55 -2.07 1.46
CA TYR A 232 7.36 -2.88 1.68
C TYR A 232 7.29 -3.99 0.64
N SER A 233 6.80 -5.15 1.03
CA SER A 233 6.79 -6.33 0.18
C SER A 233 5.48 -6.50 -0.56
N THR A 234 5.55 -6.98 -1.80
CA THR A 234 4.38 -7.25 -2.66
C THR A 234 3.35 -8.16 -2.00
N ASP A 235 3.77 -9.18 -1.24
CA ASP A 235 2.88 -10.11 -0.58
C ASP A 235 1.97 -9.41 0.45
N ASP A 236 2.53 -8.53 1.28
CA ASP A 236 1.77 -7.72 2.24
C ASP A 236 0.85 -6.71 1.54
N ILE A 237 1.30 -6.12 0.43
CA ILE A 237 0.48 -5.19 -0.38
C ILE A 237 -0.69 -5.95 -1.05
N LEU A 238 -0.46 -7.15 -1.58
CA LEU A 238 -1.52 -7.99 -2.16
C LEU A 238 -2.62 -8.31 -1.15
N LEU A 239 -2.21 -8.70 0.07
CA LEU A 239 -3.15 -8.96 1.16
C LEU A 239 -3.88 -7.70 1.61
N ALA A 240 -3.20 -6.54 1.63
CA ALA A 240 -3.82 -5.25 1.93
C ALA A 240 -4.91 -4.90 0.91
N VAL A 241 -4.64 -5.09 -0.37
CA VAL A 241 -5.64 -4.87 -1.43
C VAL A 241 -6.82 -5.83 -1.30
N LYS A 242 -6.56 -7.12 -1.03
CA LYS A 242 -7.60 -8.12 -0.75
C LYS A 242 -8.47 -7.69 0.44
N TYR A 243 -7.85 -7.28 1.54
CA TYR A 243 -8.54 -6.80 2.73
C TYR A 243 -9.51 -5.65 2.41
N VAL A 244 -9.02 -4.62 1.71
CA VAL A 244 -9.85 -3.48 1.30
C VAL A 244 -11.06 -3.94 0.50
N GLN A 245 -10.88 -4.86 -0.45
CA GLN A 245 -11.99 -5.38 -1.25
C GLN A 245 -13.00 -6.15 -0.39
N GLN A 246 -12.52 -7.05 0.49
CA GLN A 246 -13.40 -7.82 1.38
C GLN A 246 -14.19 -6.91 2.32
N PHE A 247 -13.57 -5.84 2.81
CA PHE A 247 -14.22 -4.88 3.71
C PHE A 247 -15.26 -4.02 2.98
N VAL A 248 -14.97 -3.48 1.78
CA VAL A 248 -15.79 -2.46 1.13
C VAL A 248 -16.85 -3.03 0.19
N ILE A 249 -16.59 -4.15 -0.50
CA ILE A 249 -17.55 -4.74 -1.44
C ILE A 249 -18.93 -4.99 -0.79
N PRO A 250 -19.03 -5.56 0.43
CA PRO A 250 -20.30 -5.76 1.10
C PRO A 250 -21.10 -4.48 1.42
N LEU A 251 -20.41 -3.32 1.39
CA LEU A 251 -21.07 -2.02 1.61
C LEU A 251 -21.76 -1.50 0.34
N TYR A 252 -21.59 -2.16 -0.80
CA TYR A 252 -22.14 -1.74 -2.11
C TYR A 252 -21.76 -0.30 -2.49
N ARG A 253 -20.51 0.07 -2.27
CA ARG A 253 -19.98 1.41 -2.51
C ARG A 253 -18.80 1.40 -3.48
N PRO A 254 -18.63 2.47 -4.28
CA PRO A 254 -17.44 2.63 -5.09
C PRO A 254 -16.17 2.70 -4.21
N ILE A 255 -15.09 2.07 -4.71
CA ILE A 255 -13.79 2.04 -4.03
C ILE A 255 -12.75 2.73 -4.91
N VAL A 256 -11.93 3.56 -4.30
CA VAL A 256 -10.67 4.07 -4.88
C VAL A 256 -9.52 3.56 -4.02
N ILE A 257 -8.69 2.68 -4.55
CA ILE A 257 -7.52 2.14 -3.86
C ILE A 257 -6.31 2.99 -4.23
N CYS A 258 -5.72 3.65 -3.24
CA CYS A 258 -4.53 4.48 -3.38
C CYS A 258 -3.30 3.74 -2.87
N LEU A 259 -2.32 3.55 -3.77
CA LEU A 259 -1.01 3.00 -3.47
C LEU A 259 0.02 4.13 -3.60
N GLY A 260 0.43 4.71 -2.47
CA GLY A 260 1.45 5.77 -2.39
C GLY A 260 2.89 5.25 -2.57
N LEU A 261 3.03 4.03 -3.07
CA LEU A 261 4.25 3.25 -3.16
C LEU A 261 4.64 3.03 -4.61
N GLY A 262 5.93 2.90 -4.88
CA GLY A 262 6.45 2.63 -6.21
C GLY A 262 7.66 1.72 -6.21
N THR A 263 7.93 1.12 -7.34
CA THR A 263 9.16 0.37 -7.62
C THR A 263 9.62 0.63 -9.04
N SER A 264 10.93 0.74 -9.24
CA SER A 264 11.53 0.76 -10.57
C SER A 264 11.96 -0.63 -11.04
N PHE A 265 11.73 -1.66 -10.21
CA PHE A 265 12.12 -3.03 -10.51
C PHE A 265 11.06 -3.77 -11.32
N GLY A 266 11.50 -4.59 -12.26
CA GLY A 266 10.64 -5.47 -13.06
C GLY A 266 10.26 -4.92 -14.43
N SER A 267 9.36 -5.62 -15.09
CA SER A 267 8.87 -5.24 -16.43
C SER A 267 7.94 -4.03 -16.38
N HIS A 268 8.21 -3.01 -17.20
CA HIS A 268 7.33 -1.85 -17.35
C HIS A 268 6.12 -2.13 -18.27
N SER A 269 5.89 -3.39 -18.64
CA SER A 269 4.77 -3.79 -19.51
C SER A 269 3.52 -4.28 -18.76
N GLY A 270 3.55 -4.27 -17.41
CA GLY A 270 2.40 -4.65 -16.60
C GLY A 270 2.13 -6.16 -16.52
N VAL A 271 3.16 -6.99 -16.72
CA VAL A 271 3.04 -8.46 -16.73
C VAL A 271 3.51 -9.13 -15.42
N SER A 272 3.77 -8.38 -14.37
CA SER A 272 4.01 -8.98 -13.04
C SER A 272 2.70 -9.50 -12.44
N LEU A 273 2.78 -10.53 -11.57
CA LEU A 273 1.60 -11.06 -10.86
C LEU A 273 0.84 -9.96 -10.11
N PHE A 274 1.56 -9.02 -9.53
CA PHE A 274 0.99 -7.85 -8.87
C PHE A 274 0.23 -6.94 -9.85
N SER A 275 0.86 -6.61 -10.99
CA SER A 275 0.21 -5.76 -12.00
C SER A 275 -1.03 -6.43 -12.60
N GLU A 276 -0.96 -7.73 -12.87
CA GLU A 276 -2.10 -8.51 -13.38
C GLU A 276 -3.26 -8.53 -12.38
N TYR A 277 -2.96 -8.68 -11.08
CA TYR A 277 -3.96 -8.62 -10.02
C TYR A 277 -4.63 -7.24 -9.97
N LEU A 278 -3.85 -6.16 -9.92
CA LEU A 278 -4.40 -4.79 -9.92
C LEU A 278 -5.21 -4.49 -11.18
N GLN A 279 -4.80 -5.00 -12.35
CA GLN A 279 -5.58 -4.85 -13.59
C GLN A 279 -6.95 -5.56 -13.49
N ARG A 280 -7.02 -6.76 -12.86
CA ARG A 280 -8.30 -7.43 -12.66
C ARG A 280 -9.24 -6.60 -11.79
N ILE A 281 -8.71 -6.01 -10.72
CA ILE A 281 -9.46 -5.13 -9.83
C ILE A 281 -9.96 -3.88 -10.58
N ALA A 282 -9.07 -3.20 -11.30
CA ALA A 282 -9.39 -1.97 -12.03
C ALA A 282 -10.39 -2.19 -13.20
N ARG A 283 -10.58 -3.42 -13.65
CA ARG A 283 -11.64 -3.79 -14.62
C ARG A 283 -13.00 -4.03 -13.98
N SER A 284 -13.05 -4.14 -12.67
CA SER A 284 -14.30 -4.37 -11.95
C SER A 284 -15.11 -3.07 -11.86
N VAL A 285 -16.42 -3.20 -11.93
CA VAL A 285 -17.33 -2.05 -11.85
C VAL A 285 -17.18 -1.38 -10.47
N SER A 286 -17.21 -0.06 -10.46
CA SER A 286 -17.12 0.77 -9.24
C SER A 286 -15.80 0.64 -8.47
N GLN A 287 -14.74 0.22 -9.12
CA GLN A 287 -13.40 0.14 -8.52
C GLN A 287 -12.39 0.92 -9.35
N ALA A 288 -11.50 1.65 -8.69
CA ALA A 288 -10.37 2.33 -9.30
C ALA A 288 -9.12 2.07 -8.48
N VAL A 289 -7.98 1.91 -9.17
CA VAL A 289 -6.66 1.78 -8.55
C VAL A 289 -5.83 2.96 -8.99
N VAL A 290 -5.28 3.69 -8.04
CA VAL A 290 -4.40 4.85 -8.25
C VAL A 290 -3.03 4.52 -7.70
N ILE A 291 -2.02 4.69 -8.53
CA ILE A 291 -0.62 4.39 -8.21
C ILE A 291 0.21 5.65 -8.48
N GLY A 292 1.13 5.96 -7.58
CA GLY A 292 2.07 7.06 -7.78
C GLY A 292 2.96 6.83 -9.02
N GLY A 293 3.22 7.88 -9.80
CA GLY A 293 4.06 7.81 -11.00
C GLY A 293 5.57 7.80 -10.73
N GLY A 294 5.97 7.83 -9.45
CA GLY A 294 7.37 7.96 -9.02
C GLY A 294 7.87 9.41 -9.01
N ASN A 295 9.02 9.63 -8.37
CA ASN A 295 9.63 10.95 -8.20
C ASN A 295 10.93 11.12 -8.99
N GLU A 296 11.33 10.12 -9.74
CA GLU A 296 12.64 10.00 -10.39
C GLU A 296 12.67 10.63 -11.80
N GLY A 297 11.65 11.38 -12.19
CA GLY A 297 11.52 11.95 -13.54
C GLY A 297 12.71 12.77 -14.04
N ASN A 298 13.49 13.37 -13.13
CA ASN A 298 14.67 14.16 -13.46
C ASN A 298 16.00 13.43 -13.20
N THR A 299 15.97 12.15 -12.86
CA THR A 299 17.17 11.39 -12.49
C THR A 299 17.86 10.70 -13.65
N ALA A 300 17.27 10.77 -14.85
CA ALA A 300 17.70 10.01 -16.03
C ALA A 300 17.81 8.49 -15.79
N GLY A 301 16.98 7.97 -14.88
CA GLY A 301 16.92 6.54 -14.51
C GLY A 301 16.18 5.66 -15.51
N HIS A 302 15.65 6.21 -16.61
CA HIS A 302 14.90 5.46 -17.62
C HIS A 302 15.49 5.66 -19.01
N PHE A 303 15.68 4.56 -19.72
CA PHE A 303 16.05 4.56 -21.13
C PHE A 303 15.00 3.79 -21.95
N ARG A 304 14.58 4.36 -23.06
CA ARG A 304 13.76 3.69 -24.07
C ARG A 304 14.40 3.85 -25.44
N GLY A 305 14.77 2.74 -26.06
CA GLY A 305 15.32 2.71 -27.41
C GLY A 305 14.56 1.77 -28.32
N ARG A 306 14.73 1.94 -29.64
CA ARG A 306 14.30 0.98 -30.66
C ARG A 306 15.54 0.40 -31.29
N LEU A 307 15.68 -0.92 -31.28
CA LEU A 307 16.74 -1.60 -31.98
C LEU A 307 16.47 -1.51 -33.50
N THR A 308 17.16 -0.60 -34.16
CA THR A 308 17.07 -0.37 -35.61
C THR A 308 18.17 -1.03 -36.41
N GLU A 309 19.24 -1.41 -35.69
CA GLU A 309 20.41 -2.14 -36.18
C GLU A 309 20.63 -3.39 -35.30
N ASN A 310 21.57 -4.24 -35.70
CA ASN A 310 21.84 -5.46 -34.92
C ASN A 310 22.40 -5.22 -33.51
N GLN A 311 22.77 -3.99 -33.19
CA GLN A 311 23.36 -3.61 -31.90
C GLN A 311 22.97 -2.17 -31.54
N GLN A 312 22.66 -1.97 -30.24
CA GLN A 312 22.54 -0.64 -29.65
C GLN A 312 23.38 -0.60 -28.37
N GLN A 313 24.22 0.41 -28.23
CA GLN A 313 25.02 0.63 -27.05
C GLN A 313 24.37 1.69 -26.15
N VAL A 314 24.26 1.39 -24.86
CA VAL A 314 23.75 2.29 -23.83
C VAL A 314 24.78 2.44 -22.75
N GLU A 315 25.10 3.67 -22.40
CA GLU A 315 26.01 3.98 -21.29
C GLU A 315 25.21 4.15 -20.00
N LEU A 316 25.57 3.39 -18.96
CA LEU A 316 24.99 3.46 -17.63
C LEU A 316 25.98 4.13 -16.67
N ARG A 317 25.51 5.17 -15.97
CA ARG A 317 26.26 5.80 -14.89
C ARG A 317 25.71 5.39 -13.55
N VAL A 318 26.48 4.63 -12.78
CA VAL A 318 26.13 4.24 -11.41
C VAL A 318 26.57 5.35 -10.47
N GLY A 319 25.64 5.91 -9.70
CA GLY A 319 25.89 6.96 -8.72
C GLY A 319 26.70 6.47 -7.52
N GLY A 320 27.41 7.38 -6.84
CA GLY A 320 28.08 7.06 -5.57
C GLY A 320 27.06 6.67 -4.50
N GLY A 321 27.33 5.57 -3.79
CA GLY A 321 26.41 5.05 -2.75
C GLY A 321 25.38 4.05 -3.23
N VAL A 322 25.28 3.77 -4.53
CA VAL A 322 24.45 2.68 -5.05
C VAL A 322 25.09 1.34 -4.71
N THR A 323 24.37 0.50 -3.97
CA THR A 323 24.88 -0.81 -3.49
C THR A 323 24.70 -1.94 -4.51
N GLY A 324 23.85 -1.74 -5.51
CA GLY A 324 23.62 -2.67 -6.61
C GLY A 324 22.67 -2.10 -7.65
N PHE A 325 22.69 -2.68 -8.84
CA PHE A 325 21.71 -2.40 -9.90
C PHE A 325 21.49 -3.66 -10.73
N THR A 326 20.35 -3.72 -11.42
CA THR A 326 20.02 -4.78 -12.37
C THR A 326 19.84 -4.14 -13.74
N ALA A 327 20.46 -4.68 -14.77
CA ALA A 327 20.36 -4.21 -16.15
C ALA A 327 19.86 -5.32 -17.08
#